data_2d7f6d9b5e1ecde48eb79ee3056604f2
#
_entry.id   2d7f6d9b5e1ecde48eb79ee3056604f2
#
_cell.length_a   1.000
_cell.length_b   1.000
_cell.length_c   1.000
_cell.angle_alpha   90.00
_cell.angle_beta   90.00
_cell.angle_gamma   90.00
#
_symmetry.space_group_name_H-M   'P 1'
#
loop_
_entity.id
_entity.type
_entity.pdbx_description
1 polymer ?
#
loop_
_entity_poly.entity_id
_entity_poly.type
_entity_poly.pdbx_seq_one_letter_code
_entity_poly.pdbx_strand_id
1 'polypeptide(L)'
;VKDNQIYVVEEDGEIQAMLHLNPYELAVNGSRKDVNYIVAVATRKSYRKRGFMAEMLKQALNDMYADGETFTFLMPASESIYLPFDFRTVYEQNRAYYDPEAEVEEGTDVTDASVEDAEKMAVYMEGRLSQSYQVYAKRNTAYYERLIKEYASDGGTLKIYKKEGAVTDIKIAAEAEEVDGEKPKIMIRIIDVRRMLMSLRLKTFMGTCFTVTDPVIKENNRCVM
;
A
#
# COMPACT_ATOMS: atom_id res chain seq x y z
N VAL A 1 8.46 -14.31 1.99
CA VAL A 1 7.05 -14.02 1.74
C VAL A 1 6.58 -15.04 0.71
N LYS A 2 5.58 -15.87 1.05
CA LYS A 2 5.18 -17.04 0.24
C LYS A 2 4.55 -16.72 -1.11
N ASP A 3 4.12 -15.47 -1.30
CA ASP A 3 3.25 -15.11 -2.44
C ASP A 3 3.75 -13.88 -3.20
N ASN A 4 5.02 -13.51 -3.01
CA ASN A 4 5.64 -12.39 -3.70
C ASN A 4 6.03 -12.82 -5.12
N GLN A 5 5.55 -12.12 -6.14
CA GLN A 5 6.00 -12.26 -7.52
C GLN A 5 7.13 -11.27 -7.79
N ILE A 6 8.18 -11.73 -8.49
CA ILE A 6 9.33 -10.90 -8.81
C ILE A 6 9.52 -10.89 -10.32
N TYR A 7 9.52 -9.69 -10.88
CA TYR A 7 9.91 -9.43 -12.27
C TYR A 7 11.37 -9.01 -12.28
N VAL A 8 12.15 -9.60 -13.16
CA VAL A 8 13.57 -9.27 -13.31
C VAL A 8 13.93 -9.07 -14.77
N VAL A 9 14.89 -8.21 -15.02
CA VAL A 9 15.62 -8.13 -16.29
C VAL A 9 17.01 -8.65 -16.05
N GLU A 10 17.37 -9.71 -16.75
CA GLU A 10 18.69 -10.32 -16.75
C GLU A 10 19.42 -9.95 -18.03
N GLU A 11 20.67 -9.53 -17.92
CA GLU A 11 21.59 -9.30 -19.04
C GLU A 11 22.98 -9.78 -18.60
N ASP A 12 23.64 -10.55 -19.43
CA ASP A 12 24.97 -11.14 -19.17
C ASP A 12 25.02 -12.02 -17.89
N GLY A 13 23.94 -12.75 -17.59
CA GLY A 13 23.85 -13.64 -16.42
C GLY A 13 23.69 -12.92 -15.08
N GLU A 14 23.42 -11.62 -15.08
CA GLU A 14 23.19 -10.83 -13.88
C GLU A 14 21.85 -10.07 -13.92
N ILE A 15 21.19 -9.98 -12.76
CA ILE A 15 19.97 -9.18 -12.62
C ILE A 15 20.33 -7.69 -12.68
N GLN A 16 19.80 -6.98 -13.67
CA GLN A 16 20.03 -5.56 -13.90
C GLN A 16 18.89 -4.68 -13.38
N ALA A 17 17.67 -5.23 -13.35
CA ALA A 17 16.51 -4.54 -12.81
C ALA A 17 15.54 -5.54 -12.17
N MET A 18 14.76 -5.06 -11.20
CA MET A 18 13.75 -5.86 -10.52
C MET A 18 12.53 -5.01 -10.13
N LEU A 19 11.40 -5.67 -10.00
CA LEU A 19 10.13 -5.17 -9.49
C LEU A 19 9.43 -6.29 -8.75
N HIS A 20 8.90 -6.01 -7.58
CA HIS A 20 8.16 -6.99 -6.77
C HIS A 20 6.68 -6.64 -6.70
N LEU A 21 5.83 -7.66 -6.73
CA LEU A 21 4.41 -7.57 -6.44
C LEU A 21 4.14 -8.28 -5.12
N ASN A 22 3.69 -7.55 -4.13
CA ASN A 22 3.28 -8.08 -2.83
C ASN A 22 1.75 -8.05 -2.76
N PRO A 23 1.08 -9.21 -2.56
CA PRO A 23 -0.36 -9.24 -2.41
C PRO A 23 -0.80 -8.56 -1.11
N TYR A 24 -1.84 -7.75 -1.23
CA TYR A 24 -2.50 -7.04 -0.14
C TYR A 24 -4.00 -7.30 -0.14
N GLU A 25 -4.56 -7.52 1.03
CA GLU A 25 -6.00 -7.54 1.23
C GLU A 25 -6.48 -6.14 1.62
N LEU A 26 -7.34 -5.57 0.80
CA LEU A 26 -7.96 -4.27 1.07
C LEU A 26 -9.46 -4.45 1.35
N ALA A 27 -10.00 -3.57 2.19
CA ALA A 27 -11.42 -3.31 2.23
C ALA A 27 -11.75 -2.18 1.24
N VAL A 28 -12.74 -2.37 0.39
CA VAL A 28 -13.25 -1.36 -0.54
C VAL A 28 -14.75 -1.29 -0.36
N ASN A 29 -15.26 -0.23 0.25
CA ASN A 29 -16.67 -0.08 0.64
C ASN A 29 -17.21 -1.32 1.40
N GLY A 30 -16.42 -1.84 2.34
CA GLY A 30 -16.74 -3.02 3.14
C GLY A 30 -16.61 -4.36 2.40
N SER A 31 -16.23 -4.37 1.12
CA SER A 31 -15.96 -5.60 0.37
C SER A 31 -14.47 -5.89 0.34
N ARG A 32 -14.09 -7.16 0.47
CA ARG A 32 -12.69 -7.59 0.33
C ARG A 32 -12.24 -7.47 -1.12
N LYS A 33 -11.03 -6.96 -1.31
CA LYS A 33 -10.30 -6.94 -2.58
C LYS A 33 -8.86 -7.35 -2.36
N ASP A 34 -8.43 -8.35 -3.12
CA ASP A 34 -7.02 -8.70 -3.20
C ASP A 34 -6.42 -7.90 -4.35
N VAL A 35 -5.33 -7.18 -4.07
CA VAL A 35 -4.60 -6.33 -5.02
C VAL A 35 -3.10 -6.50 -4.80
N ASN A 36 -2.31 -6.25 -5.82
CA ASN A 36 -0.87 -6.25 -5.69
C ASN A 36 -0.33 -4.85 -5.36
N TYR A 37 0.55 -4.78 -4.39
CA TYR A 37 1.38 -3.63 -4.06
C TYR A 37 2.71 -3.73 -4.78
N ILE A 38 3.04 -2.72 -5.60
CA ILE A 38 4.31 -2.65 -6.31
C ILE A 38 5.37 -2.10 -5.37
N VAL A 39 6.44 -2.86 -5.17
CA VAL A 39 7.53 -2.52 -4.25
C VAL A 39 8.88 -2.96 -4.79
N ALA A 40 9.97 -2.46 -4.20
CA ALA A 40 11.35 -2.81 -4.54
C ALA A 40 11.67 -2.64 -6.04
N VAL A 41 11.13 -1.59 -6.66
CA VAL A 41 11.46 -1.25 -8.05
C VAL A 41 12.85 -0.66 -8.10
N ALA A 42 13.78 -1.41 -8.67
CA ALA A 42 15.19 -1.03 -8.72
C ALA A 42 15.80 -1.33 -10.09
N THR A 43 16.76 -0.48 -10.50
CA THR A 43 17.60 -0.69 -11.68
C THR A 43 19.02 -0.31 -11.34
N ARG A 44 19.98 -1.17 -11.63
CA ARG A 44 21.41 -0.90 -11.45
C ARG A 44 21.79 0.43 -12.12
N LYS A 45 22.62 1.22 -11.45
CA LYS A 45 22.95 2.58 -11.87
C LYS A 45 23.44 2.65 -13.34
N SER A 46 24.28 1.73 -13.75
CA SER A 46 24.82 1.63 -15.12
C SER A 46 23.80 1.21 -16.18
N TYR A 47 22.65 0.69 -15.76
CA TYR A 47 21.58 0.19 -16.65
C TYR A 47 20.33 1.08 -16.63
N ARG A 48 20.38 2.20 -15.91
CA ARG A 48 19.27 3.17 -15.90
C ARG A 48 19.12 3.85 -17.25
N LYS A 49 17.90 4.34 -17.53
CA LYS A 49 17.51 5.04 -18.77
C LYS A 49 17.55 4.14 -20.03
N ARG A 50 17.59 2.82 -19.88
CA ARG A 50 17.46 1.84 -20.97
C ARG A 50 16.05 1.29 -21.17
N GLY A 51 15.07 1.73 -20.40
CA GLY A 51 13.67 1.29 -20.51
C GLY A 51 13.30 0.09 -19.64
N PHE A 52 14.22 -0.59 -18.96
CA PHE A 52 13.96 -1.83 -18.21
C PHE A 52 12.84 -1.72 -17.19
N MET A 53 12.82 -0.63 -16.39
CA MET A 53 11.73 -0.38 -15.46
C MET A 53 10.38 -0.29 -16.17
N ALA A 54 10.33 0.40 -17.31
CA ALA A 54 9.10 0.60 -18.07
C ALA A 54 8.57 -0.73 -18.62
N GLU A 55 9.45 -1.60 -19.11
CA GLU A 55 9.08 -2.92 -19.63
C GLU A 55 8.54 -3.81 -18.54
N MET A 56 9.24 -3.92 -17.38
CA MET A 56 8.76 -4.71 -16.24
C MET A 56 7.43 -4.20 -15.72
N LEU A 57 7.26 -2.87 -15.61
CA LEU A 57 6.03 -2.28 -15.11
C LEU A 57 4.86 -2.53 -16.08
N LYS A 58 5.07 -2.40 -17.40
CA LYS A 58 4.06 -2.74 -18.42
C LYS A 58 3.67 -4.20 -18.34
N GLN A 59 4.65 -5.11 -18.23
CA GLN A 59 4.37 -6.53 -18.10
C GLN A 59 3.56 -6.83 -16.85
N ALA A 60 3.97 -6.31 -15.69
CA ALA A 60 3.25 -6.50 -14.43
C ALA A 60 1.81 -5.97 -14.50
N LEU A 61 1.59 -4.79 -15.10
CA LEU A 61 0.25 -4.22 -15.29
C LEU A 61 -0.62 -5.09 -16.21
N ASN A 62 -0.04 -5.65 -17.27
CA ASN A 62 -0.76 -6.54 -18.18
C ASN A 62 -1.14 -7.87 -17.52
N ASP A 63 -0.23 -8.43 -16.72
CA ASP A 63 -0.49 -9.67 -15.99
C ASP A 63 -1.58 -9.45 -14.94
N MET A 64 -1.50 -8.36 -14.16
CA MET A 64 -2.56 -7.97 -13.22
C MET A 64 -3.92 -7.76 -13.92
N TYR A 65 -3.93 -7.18 -15.14
CA TYR A 65 -5.17 -7.06 -15.93
C TYR A 65 -5.71 -8.44 -16.34
N ALA A 66 -4.84 -9.34 -16.80
CA ALA A 66 -5.23 -10.70 -17.19
C ALA A 66 -5.77 -11.49 -15.99
N ASP A 67 -5.20 -11.31 -14.81
CA ASP A 67 -5.63 -11.92 -13.54
C ASP A 67 -6.90 -11.27 -12.98
N GLY A 68 -7.34 -10.16 -13.60
CA GLY A 68 -8.59 -9.50 -13.26
C GLY A 68 -8.50 -8.55 -12.08
N GLU A 69 -7.33 -8.04 -11.79
CA GLU A 69 -7.16 -7.03 -10.77
C GLU A 69 -7.85 -5.72 -11.16
N THR A 70 -8.30 -5.01 -10.14
CA THR A 70 -9.08 -3.78 -10.31
C THR A 70 -8.15 -2.56 -10.39
N PHE A 71 -7.16 -2.51 -9.52
CA PHE A 71 -6.16 -1.46 -9.41
C PHE A 71 -4.92 -2.00 -8.69
N THR A 72 -3.83 -1.28 -8.80
CA THR A 72 -2.61 -1.48 -8.03
C THR A 72 -2.18 -0.19 -7.36
N PHE A 73 -1.28 -0.27 -6.40
CA PHE A 73 -0.76 0.89 -5.70
C PHE A 73 0.71 0.74 -5.37
N LEU A 74 1.34 1.86 -5.08
CA LEU A 74 2.74 1.92 -4.65
C LEU A 74 2.97 3.15 -3.76
N MET A 75 4.09 3.12 -3.03
CA MET A 75 4.66 4.29 -2.36
C MET A 75 5.89 4.72 -3.16
N PRO A 76 5.85 5.86 -3.86
CA PRO A 76 6.94 6.26 -4.75
C PRO A 76 8.10 6.87 -3.99
N ALA A 77 9.33 6.59 -4.42
CA ALA A 77 10.49 7.39 -4.03
C ALA A 77 10.43 8.80 -4.66
N SER A 78 9.78 8.93 -5.82
CA SER A 78 9.43 10.21 -6.47
C SER A 78 8.22 9.98 -7.37
N GLU A 79 7.21 10.85 -7.27
CA GLU A 79 5.99 10.77 -8.07
C GLU A 79 6.28 10.86 -9.58
N SER A 80 7.26 11.68 -9.98
CA SER A 80 7.63 11.90 -11.38
C SER A 80 8.02 10.64 -12.12
N ILE A 81 8.48 9.60 -11.41
CA ILE A 81 8.85 8.31 -11.99
C ILE A 81 7.62 7.55 -12.50
N TYR A 82 6.49 7.67 -11.79
CA TYR A 82 5.29 6.85 -12.03
C TYR A 82 4.15 7.60 -12.72
N LEU A 83 4.19 8.95 -12.75
CA LEU A 83 3.21 9.76 -13.49
C LEU A 83 3.08 9.37 -14.98
N PRO A 84 4.19 9.05 -15.71
CA PRO A 84 4.10 8.63 -17.11
C PRO A 84 3.37 7.29 -17.33
N PHE A 85 3.19 6.52 -16.25
CA PHE A 85 2.46 5.24 -16.24
C PHE A 85 1.05 5.37 -15.66
N ASP A 86 0.50 6.58 -15.64
CA ASP A 86 -0.84 6.91 -15.13
C ASP A 86 -1.08 6.61 -13.65
N PHE A 87 -0.03 6.46 -12.86
CA PHE A 87 -0.19 6.51 -11.40
C PHE A 87 -0.53 7.92 -10.96
N ARG A 88 -1.43 8.03 -10.00
CA ARG A 88 -1.84 9.31 -9.39
C ARG A 88 -1.81 9.21 -7.89
N THR A 89 -1.31 10.25 -7.25
CA THR A 89 -1.32 10.36 -5.79
C THR A 89 -2.76 10.52 -5.31
N VAL A 90 -3.14 9.65 -4.40
CA VAL A 90 -4.50 9.62 -3.83
C VAL A 90 -4.52 9.84 -2.34
N TYR A 91 -3.38 9.66 -1.68
CA TYR A 91 -3.30 9.75 -0.24
C TYR A 91 -1.89 10.10 0.23
N GLU A 92 -1.78 10.92 1.26
CA GLU A 92 -0.57 11.15 2.03
C GLU A 92 -0.75 10.50 3.41
N GLN A 93 0.16 9.60 3.78
CA GLN A 93 0.03 8.86 5.03
C GLN A 93 0.23 9.78 6.22
N ASN A 94 -0.78 9.86 7.07
CA ASN A 94 -0.63 10.41 8.40
C ASN A 94 -0.19 9.27 9.32
N ARG A 95 1.07 9.29 9.73
CA ARG A 95 1.58 8.38 10.76
C ARG A 95 1.36 9.00 12.12
N ALA A 96 0.87 8.21 13.06
CA ALA A 96 0.72 8.65 14.44
C ALA A 96 2.00 8.31 15.19
N TYR A 97 2.83 9.32 15.43
CA TYR A 97 4.06 9.18 16.20
C TYR A 97 3.81 9.36 17.69
N TYR A 98 4.58 8.63 18.48
CA TYR A 98 4.62 8.77 19.92
C TYR A 98 5.37 10.04 20.31
N ASP A 99 4.75 10.85 21.15
CA ASP A 99 5.36 12.01 21.78
C ASP A 99 5.41 11.76 23.29
N PRO A 100 6.60 11.65 23.89
CA PRO A 100 6.75 11.43 25.32
C PRO A 100 6.27 12.60 26.18
N GLU A 101 6.21 13.81 25.62
CA GLU A 101 5.75 15.03 26.31
C GLU A 101 4.23 15.26 26.17
N ALA A 102 3.55 14.45 25.33
CA ALA A 102 2.11 14.60 25.14
C ALA A 102 1.33 14.21 26.41
N GLU A 103 0.34 15.01 26.75
CA GLU A 103 -0.60 14.67 27.82
C GLU A 103 -1.35 13.37 27.48
N VAL A 104 -1.40 12.48 28.45
CA VAL A 104 -2.15 11.22 28.36
C VAL A 104 -3.36 11.31 29.28
N GLU A 105 -4.51 10.90 28.77
CA GLU A 105 -5.75 10.90 29.53
C GLU A 105 -5.61 10.05 30.80
N GLU A 106 -6.14 10.54 31.92
CA GLU A 106 -6.09 9.85 33.20
C GLU A 106 -6.68 8.42 33.12
N GLY A 107 -5.96 7.46 33.71
CA GLY A 107 -6.33 6.05 33.66
C GLY A 107 -5.94 5.33 32.36
N THR A 108 -5.11 5.96 31.52
CA THR A 108 -4.55 5.32 30.32
C THR A 108 -3.13 4.82 30.59
N ASP A 109 -2.91 3.54 30.39
CA ASP A 109 -1.58 2.93 30.40
C ASP A 109 -0.94 3.02 29.02
N VAL A 110 0.32 3.47 28.96
CA VAL A 110 1.11 3.51 27.72
C VAL A 110 2.30 2.58 27.86
N THR A 111 2.33 1.55 27.03
CA THR A 111 3.38 0.52 27.07
C THR A 111 3.92 0.23 25.67
N ASP A 112 5.06 -0.44 25.58
CA ASP A 112 5.52 -1.03 24.34
C ASP A 112 4.60 -2.19 23.95
N ALA A 113 4.21 -2.23 22.67
CA ALA A 113 3.37 -3.31 22.16
C ALA A 113 4.16 -4.62 22.11
N SER A 114 3.55 -5.68 22.58
CA SER A 114 4.05 -7.05 22.46
C SER A 114 3.24 -7.87 21.42
N VAL A 115 3.74 -9.03 21.06
CA VAL A 115 3.02 -9.94 20.13
C VAL A 115 1.66 -10.36 20.69
N GLU A 116 1.51 -10.43 22.02
CA GLU A 116 0.25 -10.75 22.69
C GLU A 116 -0.82 -9.65 22.53
N ASP A 117 -0.40 -8.42 22.20
CA ASP A 117 -1.31 -7.30 21.92
C ASP A 117 -1.86 -7.30 20.49
N ALA A 118 -1.26 -8.09 19.60
CA ALA A 118 -1.53 -8.03 18.14
C ALA A 118 -3.02 -8.20 17.79
N GLU A 119 -3.74 -9.09 18.45
CA GLU A 119 -5.16 -9.30 18.22
C GLU A 119 -5.98 -8.07 18.63
N LYS A 120 -5.71 -7.50 19.80
CA LYS A 120 -6.40 -6.29 20.28
C LYS A 120 -6.10 -5.09 19.40
N MET A 121 -4.86 -4.96 18.93
CA MET A 121 -4.46 -3.92 17.97
C MET A 121 -5.21 -4.06 16.65
N ALA A 122 -5.37 -5.29 16.13
CA ALA A 122 -6.11 -5.57 14.91
C ALA A 122 -7.59 -5.19 15.04
N VAL A 123 -8.24 -5.56 16.14
CA VAL A 123 -9.65 -5.22 16.40
C VAL A 123 -9.84 -3.71 16.51
N TYR A 124 -8.99 -3.03 17.27
CA TYR A 124 -9.04 -1.58 17.43
C TYR A 124 -8.91 -0.87 16.08
N MET A 125 -7.90 -1.27 15.29
CA MET A 125 -7.62 -0.60 14.02
C MET A 125 -8.70 -0.88 12.96
N GLU A 126 -9.26 -2.09 12.92
CA GLU A 126 -10.40 -2.40 12.03
C GLU A 126 -11.60 -1.52 12.35
N GLY A 127 -11.93 -1.34 13.63
CA GLY A 127 -13.00 -0.43 14.05
C GLY A 127 -12.76 1.01 13.61
N ARG A 128 -11.54 1.50 13.79
CA ARG A 128 -11.15 2.89 13.42
C ARG A 128 -11.14 3.09 11.91
N LEU A 129 -10.52 2.17 11.16
CA LEU A 129 -10.38 2.31 9.70
C LEU A 129 -11.72 2.17 8.99
N SER A 130 -12.57 1.23 9.40
CA SER A 130 -13.88 1.01 8.79
C SER A 130 -14.84 2.18 8.97
N GLN A 131 -14.69 2.96 10.04
CA GLN A 131 -15.49 4.16 10.29
C GLN A 131 -14.97 5.39 9.53
N SER A 132 -13.65 5.45 9.27
CA SER A 132 -13.00 6.64 8.73
C SER A 132 -12.73 6.56 7.23
N TYR A 133 -12.60 5.35 6.67
CA TYR A 133 -12.14 5.17 5.29
C TYR A 133 -13.01 4.18 4.51
N GLN A 134 -13.26 4.50 3.25
CA GLN A 134 -13.93 3.61 2.31
C GLN A 134 -12.97 2.57 1.71
N VAL A 135 -11.68 2.90 1.65
CA VAL A 135 -10.62 2.01 1.14
C VAL A 135 -9.47 2.01 2.13
N TYR A 136 -9.14 0.82 2.65
CA TYR A 136 -8.04 0.66 3.59
C TYR A 136 -7.46 -0.76 3.54
N ALA A 137 -6.18 -0.88 3.91
CA ALA A 137 -5.54 -2.19 4.05
C ALA A 137 -6.04 -2.90 5.31
N LYS A 138 -6.43 -4.17 5.15
CA LYS A 138 -6.80 -5.03 6.26
C LYS A 138 -5.57 -5.31 7.13
N ARG A 139 -5.69 -5.02 8.42
CA ARG A 139 -4.62 -5.19 9.40
C ARG A 139 -5.03 -6.25 10.42
N ASN A 140 -4.83 -7.51 10.04
CA ASN A 140 -5.15 -8.65 10.91
C ASN A 140 -4.08 -8.87 11.99
N THR A 141 -4.29 -9.85 12.87
CA THR A 141 -3.35 -10.23 13.93
C THR A 141 -1.95 -10.52 13.38
N ALA A 142 -1.84 -11.32 12.32
CA ALA A 142 -0.56 -11.66 11.70
C ALA A 142 0.18 -10.43 11.13
N TYR A 143 -0.55 -9.41 10.68
CA TYR A 143 0.03 -8.13 10.27
C TYR A 143 0.72 -7.45 11.46
N TYR A 144 0.05 -7.36 12.62
CA TYR A 144 0.63 -6.71 13.80
C TYR A 144 1.76 -7.52 14.43
N GLU A 145 1.64 -8.85 14.47
CA GLU A 145 2.75 -9.71 14.92
C GLU A 145 4.04 -9.47 14.12
N ARG A 146 3.89 -9.35 12.79
CA ARG A 146 5.02 -9.04 11.92
C ARG A 146 5.52 -7.62 12.13
N LEU A 147 4.63 -6.65 12.18
CA LEU A 147 4.97 -5.23 12.32
C LEU A 147 5.75 -4.96 13.62
N ILE A 148 5.33 -5.57 14.74
CA ILE A 148 6.03 -5.46 16.02
C ILE A 148 7.46 -6.00 15.89
N LYS A 149 7.62 -7.16 15.24
CA LYS A 149 8.96 -7.76 15.01
C LYS A 149 9.82 -6.92 14.09
N GLU A 150 9.24 -6.34 13.04
CA GLU A 150 9.94 -5.44 12.11
C GLU A 150 10.46 -4.20 12.85
N TYR A 151 9.61 -3.50 13.60
CA TYR A 151 10.06 -2.35 14.40
C TYR A 151 11.14 -2.73 15.42
N ALA A 152 10.98 -3.85 16.11
CA ALA A 152 11.97 -4.31 17.07
C ALA A 152 13.33 -4.64 16.41
N SER A 153 13.34 -5.16 15.17
CA SER A 153 14.59 -5.43 14.43
C SER A 153 15.33 -4.16 14.03
N ASP A 154 14.60 -3.07 13.83
CA ASP A 154 15.14 -1.76 13.45
C ASP A 154 15.44 -0.87 14.67
N GLY A 155 15.31 -1.44 15.90
CA GLY A 155 15.56 -0.72 17.17
C GLY A 155 14.42 0.21 17.59
N GLY A 156 13.29 0.19 16.88
CA GLY A 156 12.08 0.95 17.19
C GLY A 156 11.05 0.13 17.95
N THR A 157 9.91 0.75 18.27
CA THR A 157 8.77 0.08 18.89
C THR A 157 7.45 0.74 18.55
N LEU A 158 6.36 0.03 18.78
CA LEU A 158 5.01 0.59 18.75
C LEU A 158 4.57 0.84 20.18
N LYS A 159 4.07 2.04 20.47
CA LYS A 159 3.41 2.35 21.74
C LYS A 159 1.93 2.04 21.64
N ILE A 160 1.42 1.28 22.58
CA ILE A 160 0.01 0.94 22.70
C ILE A 160 -0.58 1.64 23.91
N TYR A 161 -1.70 2.31 23.71
CA TYR A 161 -2.46 3.00 24.74
C TYR A 161 -3.64 2.12 25.14
N LYS A 162 -3.80 1.88 26.43
CA LYS A 162 -4.87 1.03 26.97
C LYS A 162 -5.60 1.76 28.09
N LYS A 163 -6.93 1.74 28.04
CA LYS A 163 -7.78 2.21 29.12
C LYS A 163 -8.74 1.09 29.49
N GLU A 164 -8.78 0.72 30.78
CA GLU A 164 -9.57 -0.42 31.28
C GLU A 164 -9.34 -1.73 30.48
N GLY A 165 -8.10 -1.92 30.01
CA GLY A 165 -7.69 -3.10 29.24
C GLY A 165 -8.06 -3.08 27.75
N ALA A 166 -8.80 -2.06 27.30
CA ALA A 166 -9.11 -1.85 25.87
C ALA A 166 -8.06 -0.95 25.21
N VAL A 167 -7.72 -1.25 23.94
CA VAL A 167 -6.81 -0.40 23.14
C VAL A 167 -7.55 0.86 22.74
N THR A 168 -6.93 2.02 23.00
CA THR A 168 -7.48 3.35 22.67
C THR A 168 -6.66 4.08 21.61
N ASP A 169 -5.36 3.78 21.51
CA ASP A 169 -4.51 4.30 20.43
C ASP A 169 -3.27 3.42 20.20
N ILE A 170 -2.64 3.60 19.03
CA ILE A 170 -1.39 2.95 18.63
C ILE A 170 -0.53 4.01 17.96
N LYS A 171 0.70 4.22 18.45
CA LYS A 171 1.63 5.19 17.92
C LYS A 171 3.00 4.57 17.64
N ILE A 172 3.72 5.15 16.69
CA ILE A 172 5.07 4.73 16.31
C ILE A 172 6.06 5.50 17.17
N ALA A 173 6.92 4.80 17.91
CA ALA A 173 8.08 5.42 18.52
C ALA A 173 9.22 5.42 17.48
N ALA A 174 9.47 6.58 16.91
CA ALA A 174 10.46 6.79 15.86
C ALA A 174 11.43 7.91 16.25
N GLU A 175 12.56 7.98 15.57
CA GLU A 175 13.50 9.08 15.72
C GLU A 175 12.96 10.37 15.09
N ALA A 176 13.47 11.52 15.55
CA ALA A 176 13.01 12.84 15.12
C ALA A 176 13.10 13.05 13.59
N GLU A 177 14.12 12.51 12.94
CA GLU A 177 14.28 12.59 11.48
C GLU A 177 13.13 11.90 10.71
N GLU A 178 12.54 10.82 11.26
CA GLU A 178 11.39 10.16 10.66
C GLU A 178 10.10 10.96 10.91
N VAL A 179 9.97 11.58 12.09
CA VAL A 179 8.80 12.39 12.46
C VAL A 179 8.66 13.63 11.60
N ASP A 180 9.78 14.32 11.36
CA ASP A 180 9.83 15.58 10.60
C ASP A 180 9.98 15.37 9.08
N GLY A 181 10.07 14.12 8.64
CA GLY A 181 10.23 13.77 7.24
C GLY A 181 8.99 14.04 6.37
N GLU A 182 9.17 14.02 5.05
CA GLU A 182 8.04 14.09 4.13
C GLU A 182 7.07 12.93 4.35
N LYS A 183 5.76 13.24 4.38
CA LYS A 183 4.73 12.21 4.52
C LYS A 183 4.77 11.25 3.35
N PRO A 184 4.83 9.94 3.60
CA PRO A 184 4.79 8.96 2.52
C PRO A 184 3.52 9.10 1.69
N LYS A 185 3.68 9.15 0.37
CA LYS A 185 2.57 9.25 -0.57
C LYS A 185 2.17 7.88 -1.07
N ILE A 186 0.88 7.71 -1.32
CA ILE A 186 0.35 6.52 -1.99
C ILE A 186 -0.15 6.94 -3.35
N MET A 187 0.38 6.29 -4.38
CA MET A 187 -0.11 6.41 -5.74
C MET A 187 -0.86 5.15 -6.15
N ILE A 188 -1.96 5.32 -6.86
CA ILE A 188 -2.71 4.21 -7.46
C ILE A 188 -2.70 4.30 -8.98
N ARG A 189 -2.88 3.15 -9.59
CA ARG A 189 -3.17 2.96 -11.00
C ARG A 189 -4.38 2.06 -11.16
N ILE A 190 -5.43 2.55 -11.83
CA ILE A 190 -6.58 1.72 -12.18
C ILE A 190 -6.17 0.80 -13.34
N ILE A 191 -6.35 -0.50 -13.14
CA ILE A 191 -6.03 -1.54 -14.13
C ILE A 191 -7.26 -1.85 -14.97
N ASP A 192 -8.41 -2.04 -14.34
CA ASP A 192 -9.68 -2.28 -15.00
C ASP A 192 -10.74 -1.29 -14.49
N VAL A 193 -11.06 -0.30 -15.33
CA VAL A 193 -12.04 0.76 -14.99
C VAL A 193 -13.42 0.19 -14.71
N ARG A 194 -13.86 -0.79 -15.49
CA ARG A 194 -15.18 -1.41 -15.30
C ARG A 194 -15.27 -2.10 -13.94
N ARG A 195 -14.27 -2.91 -13.61
CA ARG A 195 -14.18 -3.58 -12.30
C ARG A 195 -14.03 -2.59 -11.16
N MET A 196 -13.30 -1.50 -11.37
CA MET A 196 -13.17 -0.43 -10.37
C MET A 196 -14.53 0.23 -10.08
N LEU A 197 -15.28 0.63 -11.11
CA LEU A 197 -16.60 1.22 -10.96
C LEU A 197 -17.58 0.28 -10.24
N MET A 198 -17.57 -1.01 -10.60
CA MET A 198 -18.38 -2.03 -9.92
C MET A 198 -17.97 -2.19 -8.44
N SER A 199 -16.70 -2.13 -8.12
CA SER A 199 -16.18 -2.24 -6.74
C SER A 199 -16.60 -1.05 -5.88
N LEU A 200 -16.67 0.13 -6.45
CA LEU A 200 -17.13 1.33 -5.76
C LEU A 200 -18.65 1.38 -5.57
N ARG A 201 -19.38 0.37 -6.04
CA ARG A 201 -20.86 0.32 -6.01
C ARG A 201 -21.49 1.59 -6.58
N LEU A 202 -20.83 2.26 -7.50
CA LEU A 202 -21.38 3.40 -8.20
C LEU A 202 -22.58 2.89 -9.01
N LYS A 203 -23.75 3.47 -8.75
CA LYS A 203 -24.93 3.23 -9.59
C LYS A 203 -24.57 3.68 -10.99
N THR A 204 -24.56 2.76 -11.94
CA THR A 204 -24.34 3.06 -13.35
C THR A 204 -25.38 4.07 -13.77
N PHE A 205 -24.96 5.27 -14.14
CA PHE A 205 -25.85 6.18 -14.87
C PHE A 205 -26.08 5.53 -16.24
N MET A 206 -27.29 5.05 -16.47
CA MET A 206 -27.67 4.57 -17.79
C MET A 206 -27.49 5.73 -18.78
N GLY A 207 -26.62 5.57 -19.76
CA GLY A 207 -26.42 6.49 -20.86
C GLY A 207 -25.08 7.21 -20.97
N THR A 208 -24.15 7.04 -20.02
CA THR A 208 -22.79 7.61 -20.16
C THR A 208 -21.80 6.55 -20.59
N CYS A 209 -21.36 6.62 -21.83
CA CYS A 209 -20.23 5.83 -22.33
C CYS A 209 -18.93 6.57 -21.93
N PHE A 210 -18.15 6.01 -21.03
CA PHE A 210 -16.80 6.52 -20.73
C PHE A 210 -15.80 5.76 -21.58
N THR A 211 -15.16 6.45 -22.50
CA THR A 211 -14.01 5.91 -23.20
C THR A 211 -12.77 6.28 -22.42
N VAL A 212 -12.16 5.33 -21.72
CA VAL A 212 -10.88 5.54 -21.07
C VAL A 212 -9.79 5.03 -21.99
N THR A 213 -8.94 5.94 -22.43
CA THR A 213 -7.75 5.59 -23.19
C THR A 213 -6.57 5.51 -22.23
N ASP A 214 -6.05 4.32 -22.02
CA ASP A 214 -4.86 4.09 -21.21
C ASP A 214 -3.63 3.99 -22.14
N PRO A 215 -2.67 4.92 -22.06
CA PRO A 215 -1.49 4.91 -22.91
C PRO A 215 -0.57 3.71 -22.66
N VAL A 216 -0.63 3.10 -21.48
CA VAL A 216 0.19 1.91 -21.16
C VAL A 216 -0.41 0.65 -21.79
N ILE A 217 -1.74 0.54 -21.82
CA ILE A 217 -2.46 -0.62 -22.37
C ILE A 217 -2.68 -0.48 -23.88
N LYS A 218 -2.69 0.74 -24.43
CA LYS A 218 -2.88 1.01 -25.87
C LYS A 218 -1.90 0.25 -26.78
N GLU A 219 -0.66 0.07 -26.36
CA GLU A 219 0.34 -0.66 -27.12
C GLU A 219 -0.04 -2.13 -27.33
N ASN A 220 -0.98 -2.66 -26.56
CA ASN A 220 -1.48 -4.03 -26.62
C ASN A 220 -2.92 -4.15 -27.19
N ASN A 221 -3.44 -3.12 -27.89
CA ASN A 221 -4.79 -3.10 -28.49
C ASN A 221 -5.94 -3.43 -27.53
N ARG A 222 -5.85 -3.09 -26.28
CA ARG A 222 -6.92 -3.34 -25.29
C ARG A 222 -7.61 -2.02 -24.95
N CYS A 223 -8.71 -1.71 -25.63
CA CYS A 223 -9.68 -0.74 -25.17
C CYS A 223 -10.50 -1.38 -24.04
N VAL A 224 -10.50 -0.76 -22.88
CA VAL A 224 -11.44 -1.10 -21.80
C VAL A 224 -12.62 -0.15 -21.96
N MET A 225 -13.75 -0.66 -22.42
CA MET A 225 -15.04 0.03 -22.43
C MET A 225 -15.81 -0.27 -21.16
#